data_92d0c623e6f875d662ca4535b3ce5334
#
_entry.id   92d0c623e6f875d662ca4535b3ce5334
#
_cell.length_a   1.000
_cell.length_b   1.000
_cell.length_c   1.000
_cell.angle_alpha   90.00
_cell.angle_beta   90.00
_cell.angle_gamma   90.00
#
_symmetry.space_group_name_H-M   'P 1'
#
loop_
_entity.id
_entity.type
_entity.pdbx_description
1 polymer ?
#
loop_
_entity_poly.entity_id
_entity_poly.type
_entity_poly.pdbx_seq_one_letter_code
_entity_poly.pdbx_strand_id
1 'polypeptide(L)'
;MPVFFILSGYLAHEKITGDFGTVIKKKVKRLLIPQITLAILSLLYNFFIGKLVLHTATAEELNIFYCFFRWWFLLVMAQVVIAWEVLIRICKNHLIEAEGILLGICLIYTFVVPQGVSGPLYIAVTPVAFGYYLAGNMIHKAGTILKDRKMGEK
;
A
#
# COMPACT_ATOMS: atom_id res chain seq x y z
N MET A 1 -8.26 7.45 -2.02
CA MET A 1 -7.14 6.56 -1.70
C MET A 1 -7.47 5.06 -1.81
N PRO A 2 -8.66 4.53 -1.43
CA PRO A 2 -8.95 3.09 -1.54
C PRO A 2 -8.71 2.50 -2.94
N VAL A 3 -9.12 3.22 -3.99
CA VAL A 3 -8.97 2.78 -5.39
C VAL A 3 -7.52 2.46 -5.77
N PHE A 4 -6.56 3.20 -5.24
CA PHE A 4 -5.15 2.96 -5.50
C PHE A 4 -4.68 1.60 -4.95
N PHE A 5 -5.12 1.24 -3.74
CA PHE A 5 -4.79 -0.05 -3.13
C PHE A 5 -5.48 -1.21 -3.87
N ILE A 6 -6.74 -1.05 -4.27
CA ILE A 6 -7.47 -2.04 -5.09
C ILE A 6 -6.77 -2.26 -6.43
N LEU A 7 -6.41 -1.18 -7.13
CA LEU A 7 -5.71 -1.27 -8.41
C LEU A 7 -4.33 -1.92 -8.27
N SER A 8 -3.60 -1.59 -7.21
CA SER A 8 -2.30 -2.21 -6.92
C SER A 8 -2.43 -3.70 -6.62
N GLY A 9 -3.47 -4.12 -5.89
CA GLY A 9 -3.79 -5.53 -5.66
C GLY A 9 -4.20 -6.25 -6.94
N TYR A 10 -5.00 -5.63 -7.79
CA TYR A 10 -5.41 -6.16 -9.08
C TYR A 10 -4.21 -6.42 -10.01
N LEU A 11 -3.19 -5.54 -9.99
CA LEU A 11 -1.97 -5.68 -10.77
C LEU A 11 -0.89 -6.53 -10.09
N ALA A 12 -1.17 -7.05 -8.89
CA ALA A 12 -0.22 -7.89 -8.18
C ALA A 12 -0.01 -9.23 -8.88
N HIS A 13 1.24 -9.62 -9.01
CA HIS A 13 1.58 -10.94 -9.54
C HIS A 13 1.93 -11.89 -8.41
N GLU A 14 1.36 -13.10 -8.45
CA GLU A 14 1.59 -14.15 -7.46
C GLU A 14 2.91 -14.92 -7.67
N LYS A 15 3.68 -14.58 -8.71
CA LYS A 15 4.92 -15.28 -9.00
C LYS A 15 5.99 -14.98 -7.95
N ILE A 16 6.36 -16.02 -7.21
CA ILE A 16 7.52 -15.99 -6.32
C ILE A 16 8.78 -16.00 -7.19
N THR A 17 9.34 -14.83 -7.47
CA THR A 17 10.56 -14.69 -8.26
C THR A 17 11.71 -14.23 -7.37
N GLY A 18 12.63 -15.15 -7.06
CA GLY A 18 13.87 -14.82 -6.38
C GLY A 18 13.83 -14.86 -4.84
N ASP A 19 14.98 -14.47 -4.24
CA ASP A 19 15.16 -14.42 -2.80
C ASP A 19 14.31 -13.33 -2.15
N PHE A 20 13.73 -13.64 -0.97
CA PHE A 20 12.82 -12.76 -0.23
C PHE A 20 13.40 -11.36 0.02
N GLY A 21 14.65 -11.33 0.51
CA GLY A 21 15.31 -10.06 0.84
C GLY A 21 15.54 -9.18 -0.38
N THR A 22 15.95 -9.75 -1.50
CA THR A 22 16.20 -9.01 -2.74
C THR A 22 14.92 -8.49 -3.36
N VAL A 23 13.83 -9.27 -3.33
CA VAL A 23 12.53 -8.88 -3.88
C VAL A 23 11.92 -7.73 -3.04
N ILE A 24 11.91 -7.87 -1.71
CA ILE A 24 11.42 -6.80 -0.83
C ILE A 24 12.26 -5.53 -1.01
N LYS A 25 13.58 -5.64 -0.94
CA LYS A 25 14.47 -4.48 -1.09
C LYS A 25 14.21 -3.74 -2.40
N LYS A 26 14.01 -4.47 -3.51
CA LYS A 26 13.71 -3.88 -4.82
C LYS A 26 12.34 -3.19 -4.83
N LYS A 27 11.29 -3.84 -4.29
CA LYS A 27 9.92 -3.29 -4.26
C LYS A 27 9.83 -2.08 -3.33
N VAL A 28 10.37 -2.18 -2.12
CA VAL A 28 10.39 -1.09 -1.14
C VAL A 28 11.20 0.09 -1.64
N LYS A 29 12.38 -0.14 -2.21
CA LYS A 29 13.20 0.92 -2.81
C LYS A 29 12.44 1.67 -3.91
N ARG A 30 11.68 0.96 -4.75
CA ARG A 30 10.87 1.55 -5.82
C ARG A 30 9.74 2.45 -5.29
N LEU A 31 9.24 2.18 -4.08
CA LEU A 31 8.21 2.99 -3.42
C LEU A 31 8.81 4.13 -2.59
N LEU A 32 9.92 3.87 -1.89
CA LEU A 32 10.56 4.88 -1.03
C LEU A 32 11.29 5.97 -1.81
N ILE A 33 11.86 5.66 -2.97
CA ILE A 33 12.53 6.67 -3.80
C ILE A 33 11.58 7.82 -4.15
N PRO A 34 10.38 7.58 -4.77
CA PRO A 34 9.46 8.67 -5.06
C PRO A 34 8.96 9.36 -3.79
N GLN A 35 8.80 8.67 -2.66
CA GLN A 35 8.40 9.29 -1.40
C GLN A 35 9.43 10.29 -0.91
N ILE A 36 10.72 9.93 -0.91
CA ILE A 36 11.82 10.82 -0.52
C ILE A 36 11.88 12.01 -1.48
N THR A 37 11.76 11.77 -2.79
CA THR A 37 11.77 12.83 -3.81
C THR A 37 10.62 13.83 -3.59
N LEU A 38 9.40 13.33 -3.32
CA LEU A 38 8.24 14.18 -3.03
C LEU A 38 8.40 14.95 -1.71
N ALA A 39 9.00 14.34 -0.69
CA ALA A 39 9.28 15.01 0.58
C ALA A 39 10.27 16.18 0.39
N ILE A 40 11.35 15.95 -0.36
CA ILE A 40 12.33 16.99 -0.69
C ILE A 40 11.67 18.10 -1.52
N LEU A 41 10.88 17.74 -2.53
CA LEU A 41 10.18 18.71 -3.38
C LEU A 41 9.18 19.54 -2.57
N SER A 42 8.43 18.93 -1.66
CA SER A 42 7.52 19.62 -0.74
C SER A 42 8.28 20.58 0.18
N LEU A 43 9.44 20.17 0.72
CA LEU A 43 10.27 21.00 1.56
C LEU A 43 10.76 22.23 0.78
N LEU A 44 11.28 22.01 -0.43
CA LEU A 44 11.75 23.10 -1.30
C LEU A 44 10.60 24.07 -1.64
N TYR A 45 9.44 23.53 -1.99
CA TYR A 45 8.26 24.34 -2.28
C TYR A 45 7.85 25.20 -1.07
N ASN A 46 7.74 24.61 0.12
CA ASN A 46 7.38 25.32 1.33
C ASN A 46 8.44 26.38 1.71
N PHE A 47 9.73 26.09 1.49
CA PHE A 47 10.79 27.05 1.75
C PHE A 47 10.77 28.21 0.76
N PHE A 48 10.78 27.96 -0.55
CA PHE A 48 10.88 29.02 -1.56
C PHE A 48 9.56 29.78 -1.72
N ILE A 49 8.45 29.10 -1.86
CA ILE A 49 7.16 29.73 -2.12
C ILE A 49 6.45 30.07 -0.82
N GLY A 50 6.34 29.12 0.11
CA GLY A 50 5.62 29.34 1.35
C GLY A 50 6.28 30.36 2.26
N LYS A 51 7.60 30.29 2.48
CA LYS A 51 8.32 31.18 3.39
C LYS A 51 8.77 32.50 2.73
N LEU A 52 9.41 32.43 1.55
CA LEU A 52 10.01 33.61 0.92
C LEU A 52 9.02 34.44 0.13
N VAL A 53 8.02 33.87 -0.51
CA VAL A 53 7.05 34.57 -1.37
C VAL A 53 5.76 34.88 -0.62
N LEU A 54 5.11 33.87 -0.06
CA LEU A 54 3.79 33.99 0.54
C LEU A 54 3.81 34.33 2.04
N HIS A 55 4.94 34.12 2.73
CA HIS A 55 5.09 34.27 4.18
C HIS A 55 4.07 33.46 5.01
N THR A 56 3.53 32.36 4.44
CA THR A 56 2.48 31.54 5.04
C THR A 56 3.00 30.23 5.63
N ALA A 57 4.24 29.82 5.30
CA ALA A 57 4.78 28.56 5.76
C ALA A 57 5.06 28.56 7.27
N THR A 58 4.50 27.58 7.96
CA THR A 58 4.75 27.36 9.40
C THR A 58 6.08 26.65 9.61
N ALA A 59 6.61 26.71 10.85
CA ALA A 59 7.84 26.02 11.22
C ALA A 59 7.72 24.48 11.05
N GLU A 60 6.52 23.94 11.25
CA GLU A 60 6.24 22.50 11.05
C GLU A 60 6.34 22.09 9.58
N GLU A 61 5.85 22.90 8.66
CA GLU A 61 5.89 22.64 7.21
C GLU A 61 7.31 22.71 6.63
N LEU A 62 8.24 23.31 7.34
CA LEU A 62 9.67 23.36 7.01
C LEU A 62 10.44 22.15 7.60
N ASN A 63 9.76 21.27 8.33
CA ASN A 63 10.37 20.07 8.88
C ASN A 63 10.33 18.93 7.84
N ILE A 64 11.49 18.32 7.55
CA ILE A 64 11.61 17.23 6.60
C ILE A 64 10.77 16.01 7.01
N PHE A 65 10.64 15.74 8.31
CA PHE A 65 9.80 14.65 8.81
C PHE A 65 8.32 14.90 8.52
N TYR A 66 7.85 16.12 8.71
CA TYR A 66 6.48 16.51 8.37
C TYR A 66 6.21 16.33 6.87
N CYS A 67 7.11 16.79 6.01
CA CYS A 67 7.00 16.61 4.57
C CYS A 67 7.04 15.13 4.17
N PHE A 68 7.84 14.31 4.85
CA PHE A 68 7.92 12.86 4.58
C PHE A 68 6.61 12.15 4.98
N PHE A 69 6.07 12.43 6.15
CA PHE A 69 4.83 11.81 6.63
C PHE A 69 3.57 12.34 5.95
N ARG A 70 3.61 13.48 5.29
CA ARG A 70 2.51 14.00 4.47
C ARG A 70 2.12 13.03 3.35
N TRP A 71 3.08 12.25 2.84
CA TRP A 71 2.88 11.22 1.81
C TRP A 71 2.70 9.81 2.41
N TRP A 72 2.00 9.73 3.53
CA TRP A 72 1.79 8.52 4.33
C TRP A 72 1.29 7.30 3.53
N PHE A 73 0.54 7.52 2.45
CA PHE A 73 -0.03 6.43 1.66
C PHE A 73 1.04 5.58 0.96
N LEU A 74 2.18 6.15 0.58
CA LEU A 74 3.30 5.40 0.01
C LEU A 74 3.98 4.52 1.06
N LEU A 75 4.06 5.00 2.30
CA LEU A 75 4.58 4.24 3.43
C LEU A 75 3.68 3.05 3.74
N VAL A 76 2.35 3.29 3.82
CA VAL A 76 1.36 2.22 4.01
C VAL A 76 1.40 1.23 2.85
N MET A 77 1.55 1.70 1.62
CA MET A 77 1.68 0.83 0.45
C MET A 77 2.93 -0.07 0.54
N ALA A 78 4.05 0.44 1.03
CA ALA A 78 5.24 -0.37 1.26
C ALA A 78 4.99 -1.47 2.30
N GLN A 79 4.28 -1.17 3.39
CA GLN A 79 3.88 -2.15 4.42
C GLN A 79 2.96 -3.22 3.83
N VAL A 80 1.95 -2.82 3.04
CA VAL A 80 1.02 -3.73 2.34
C VAL A 80 1.77 -4.68 1.40
N VAL A 81 2.73 -4.17 0.61
CA VAL A 81 3.53 -4.99 -0.30
C VAL A 81 4.42 -5.98 0.46
N ILE A 82 4.99 -5.58 1.61
CA ILE A 82 5.76 -6.50 2.47
C ILE A 82 4.84 -7.59 3.03
N ALA A 83 3.67 -7.21 3.57
CA ALA A 83 2.70 -8.15 4.11
C ALA A 83 2.25 -9.17 3.04
N TRP A 84 2.03 -8.71 1.81
CA TRP A 84 1.69 -9.56 0.67
C TRP A 84 2.80 -10.57 0.33
N GLU A 85 4.06 -10.13 0.26
CA GLU A 85 5.20 -11.03 0.00
C GLU A 85 5.37 -12.09 1.09
N VAL A 86 5.13 -11.73 2.34
CA VAL A 86 5.13 -12.67 3.47
C VAL A 86 3.99 -13.67 3.32
N LEU A 87 2.77 -13.20 3.01
CA LEU A 87 1.59 -14.04 2.85
C LEU A 87 1.77 -15.11 1.77
N ILE A 88 2.23 -14.73 0.57
CA ILE A 88 2.45 -15.67 -0.54
C ILE A 88 3.42 -16.77 -0.13
N ARG A 89 4.45 -16.45 0.64
CA ARG A 89 5.49 -17.40 1.03
C ARG A 89 5.03 -18.36 2.12
N ILE A 90 4.22 -17.87 3.07
CA ILE A 90 3.69 -18.69 4.16
C ILE A 90 2.55 -19.58 3.66
N CYS A 91 1.62 -19.02 2.90
CA CYS A 91 0.38 -19.71 2.49
C CYS A 91 0.44 -20.29 1.07
N LYS A 92 1.61 -20.73 0.61
CA LYS A 92 1.89 -21.16 -0.76
C LYS A 92 0.84 -22.13 -1.35
N ASN A 93 0.34 -23.08 -0.55
CA ASN A 93 -0.60 -24.11 -1.00
C ASN A 93 -2.09 -23.75 -0.78
N HIS A 94 -2.38 -22.81 0.13
CA HIS A 94 -3.73 -22.39 0.54
C HIS A 94 -3.92 -20.89 0.42
N LEU A 95 -3.32 -20.30 -0.63
CA LEU A 95 -3.28 -18.83 -0.79
C LEU A 95 -4.68 -18.23 -0.88
N ILE A 96 -5.60 -18.82 -1.64
CA ILE A 96 -6.95 -18.30 -1.84
C ILE A 96 -7.76 -18.32 -0.54
N GLU A 97 -7.65 -19.41 0.23
CA GLU A 97 -8.32 -19.53 1.53
C GLU A 97 -7.78 -18.51 2.54
N ALA A 98 -6.45 -18.37 2.59
CA ALA A 98 -5.79 -17.41 3.45
C ALA A 98 -6.15 -15.96 3.10
N GLU A 99 -6.25 -15.62 1.82
CA GLU A 99 -6.71 -14.31 1.35
C GLU A 99 -8.14 -14.02 1.79
N GLY A 100 -9.05 -14.99 1.64
CA GLY A 100 -10.44 -14.85 2.06
C GLY A 100 -10.58 -14.62 3.57
N ILE A 101 -9.86 -15.39 4.38
CA ILE A 101 -9.84 -15.25 5.85
C ILE A 101 -9.27 -13.90 6.26
N LEU A 102 -8.13 -13.50 5.68
CA LEU A 102 -7.50 -12.22 5.99
C LEU A 102 -8.35 -11.03 5.55
N LEU A 103 -9.02 -11.12 4.41
CA LEU A 103 -9.95 -10.09 3.97
C LEU A 103 -11.11 -9.95 4.97
N GLY A 104 -11.66 -11.06 5.46
CA GLY A 104 -12.67 -11.06 6.52
C GLY A 104 -12.17 -10.39 7.80
N ILE A 105 -10.96 -10.71 8.24
CA ILE A 105 -10.33 -10.09 9.42
C ILE A 105 -10.13 -8.59 9.21
N CYS A 106 -9.64 -8.17 8.05
CA CYS A 106 -9.45 -6.75 7.73
C CYS A 106 -10.78 -5.98 7.70
N LEU A 107 -11.86 -6.60 7.20
CA LEU A 107 -13.19 -6.00 7.24
C LEU A 107 -13.70 -5.84 8.68
N ILE A 108 -13.59 -6.88 9.51
CA ILE A 108 -13.95 -6.80 10.93
C ILE A 108 -13.15 -5.70 11.63
N TYR A 109 -11.84 -5.64 11.37
CA TYR A 109 -10.96 -4.61 11.91
C TYR A 109 -11.45 -3.20 11.55
N THR A 110 -11.91 -2.98 10.32
CA THR A 110 -12.43 -1.67 9.86
C THR A 110 -13.67 -1.22 10.63
N PHE A 111 -14.50 -2.16 11.10
CA PHE A 111 -15.69 -1.84 11.90
C PHE A 111 -15.42 -1.68 13.38
N VAL A 112 -14.41 -2.39 13.91
CA VAL A 112 -14.11 -2.42 15.35
C VAL A 112 -13.20 -1.26 15.77
N VAL A 113 -12.24 -0.90 14.92
CA VAL A 113 -11.27 0.15 15.28
C VAL A 113 -11.85 1.53 14.99
N PRO A 114 -11.90 2.45 15.99
CA PRO A 114 -12.40 3.80 15.81
C PRO A 114 -11.62 4.54 14.72
N GLN A 115 -12.35 5.21 13.84
CA GLN A 115 -11.74 6.05 12.80
C GLN A 115 -11.00 7.21 13.48
N GLY A 116 -9.73 7.40 13.12
CA GLY A 116 -8.91 8.50 13.64
C GLY A 116 -7.74 8.05 14.53
N VAL A 117 -7.64 6.74 14.86
CA VAL A 117 -6.45 6.22 15.54
C VAL A 117 -5.31 6.08 14.53
N SER A 118 -4.49 7.12 14.44
CA SER A 118 -3.23 7.07 13.71
C SER A 118 -2.12 6.68 14.66
N GLY A 119 -1.78 5.40 14.70
CA GLY A 119 -0.58 4.94 15.40
C GLY A 119 0.71 5.40 14.70
N PRO A 120 1.88 5.22 15.34
CA PRO A 120 3.15 5.54 14.72
C PRO A 120 3.28 4.81 13.37
N LEU A 121 3.84 5.50 12.35
CA LEU A 121 4.01 4.97 10.98
C LEU A 121 2.70 4.54 10.29
N TYR A 122 1.55 5.04 10.74
CA TYR A 122 0.21 4.69 10.20
C TYR A 122 -0.11 3.19 10.23
N ILE A 123 0.46 2.44 11.18
CA ILE A 123 0.28 0.99 11.32
C ILE A 123 -1.22 0.64 11.48
N ALA A 124 -1.99 1.47 12.17
CA ALA A 124 -3.44 1.25 12.35
C ALA A 124 -4.23 1.32 11.04
N VAL A 125 -3.73 2.01 10.02
CA VAL A 125 -4.37 2.13 8.69
C VAL A 125 -3.97 0.96 7.78
N THR A 126 -2.84 0.32 8.04
CA THR A 126 -2.30 -0.75 7.19
C THR A 126 -3.24 -1.94 7.01
N PRO A 127 -3.95 -2.47 8.03
CA PRO A 127 -4.90 -3.57 7.84
C PRO A 127 -6.06 -3.19 6.90
N VAL A 128 -6.57 -1.96 7.00
CA VAL A 128 -7.63 -1.46 6.12
C VAL A 128 -7.13 -1.38 4.67
N ALA A 129 -5.95 -0.81 4.47
CA ALA A 129 -5.31 -0.70 3.16
C ALA A 129 -5.00 -2.10 2.56
N PHE A 130 -4.57 -3.04 3.40
CA PHE A 130 -4.31 -4.42 3.01
C PHE A 130 -5.61 -5.13 2.60
N GLY A 131 -6.74 -4.90 3.29
CA GLY A 131 -8.04 -5.40 2.88
C GLY A 131 -8.45 -4.94 1.47
N TYR A 132 -8.28 -3.66 1.15
CA TYR A 132 -8.52 -3.15 -0.21
C TYR A 132 -7.58 -3.78 -1.24
N TYR A 133 -6.33 -4.02 -0.89
CA TYR A 133 -5.37 -4.67 -1.76
C TYR A 133 -5.76 -6.13 -2.05
N LEU A 134 -6.15 -6.90 -1.03
CA LEU A 134 -6.64 -8.27 -1.17
C LEU A 134 -7.90 -8.32 -2.03
N ALA A 135 -8.85 -7.41 -1.83
CA ALA A 135 -10.06 -7.30 -2.66
C ALA A 135 -9.70 -7.11 -4.14
N GLY A 136 -8.74 -6.25 -4.45
CA GLY A 136 -8.24 -6.05 -5.81
C GLY A 136 -7.67 -7.32 -6.43
N ASN A 137 -6.87 -8.08 -5.68
CA ASN A 137 -6.29 -9.34 -6.13
C ASN A 137 -7.36 -10.41 -6.37
N MET A 138 -8.35 -10.53 -5.49
CA MET A 138 -9.48 -11.46 -5.65
C MET A 138 -10.32 -11.13 -6.89
N ILE A 139 -10.56 -9.86 -7.19
CA ILE A 139 -11.25 -9.41 -8.41
C ILE A 139 -10.47 -9.86 -9.66
N HIS A 140 -9.14 -9.73 -9.64
CA HIS A 140 -8.29 -10.19 -10.74
C HIS A 140 -8.42 -11.70 -10.96
N LYS A 141 -8.33 -12.50 -9.89
CA LYS A 141 -8.49 -13.97 -9.94
C LYS A 141 -9.86 -14.38 -10.45
N ALA A 142 -10.92 -13.77 -9.95
CA ALA A 142 -12.28 -14.03 -10.42
C ALA A 142 -12.44 -13.73 -11.93
N GLY A 143 -11.86 -12.63 -12.39
CA GLY A 143 -11.86 -12.25 -13.80
C GLY A 143 -11.14 -13.25 -14.71
N THR A 144 -10.00 -13.79 -14.26
CA THR A 144 -9.25 -14.82 -15.03
C THR A 144 -10.01 -16.15 -15.09
N ILE A 145 -10.59 -16.61 -13.99
CA ILE A 145 -11.40 -17.85 -13.96
C ILE A 145 -12.61 -17.75 -14.88
N LEU A 146 -13.31 -16.62 -14.89
CA LEU A 146 -14.46 -16.39 -15.77
C LEU A 146 -14.06 -16.35 -17.26
N LYS A 147 -12.88 -15.83 -17.56
CA LYS A 147 -12.36 -15.78 -18.94
C LYS A 147 -12.00 -17.18 -19.43
N ASP A 148 -11.36 -17.99 -18.59
CA ASP A 148 -10.98 -19.38 -18.95
C ASP A 148 -12.21 -20.26 -19.16
N ARG A 149 -13.27 -20.10 -18.38
CA ARG A 149 -14.55 -20.78 -18.56
C ARG A 149 -15.19 -20.47 -19.94
N LYS A 150 -15.22 -19.19 -20.32
CA LYS A 150 -15.77 -18.78 -21.61
C LYS A 150 -14.96 -19.27 -22.82
N MET A 151 -13.66 -19.54 -22.65
CA MET A 151 -12.83 -20.09 -23.73
C MET A 151 -12.94 -21.61 -23.84
N GLY A 152 -13.29 -22.32 -22.76
CA GLY A 152 -13.52 -23.76 -22.78
C GLY A 152 -14.89 -24.19 -23.34
N GLU A 153 -15.84 -23.25 -23.50
CA GLU A 153 -17.19 -23.49 -24.07
C GLU A 153 -17.27 -23.22 -25.59
N LYS A 154 -16.17 -22.85 -26.21
CA LYS A 154 -16.06 -22.69 -27.68
C LYS A 154 -15.25 -23.82 -28.29
#